data_80500115ce0baf8fe9cf64579e10a1c0
#
_entry.id   80500115ce0baf8fe9cf64579e10a1c0
#
_cell.length_a   1.000
_cell.length_b   1.000
_cell.length_c   1.000
_cell.angle_alpha   90.00
_cell.angle_beta   90.00
_cell.angle_gamma   90.00
#
_symmetry.space_group_name_H-M   'P 1'
#
loop_
_entity.id
_entity.type
_entity.pdbx_description
1 polymer ?
#
loop_
_entity_poly.entity_id
_entity_poly.type
_entity_poly.pdbx_seq_one_letter_code
_entity_poly.pdbx_strand_id
1 'polypeptide(L)'
;LAQYIGIGEDDFEIDFTLPAEVPSPELYRVSHEEALPTTLSYKLLEKNVEAARLQQKLKVGQYLPTVGIGAGYMYHNLLDKDRPFGMVFATVAIPISDWWGGSHAIRKQKLQVKAAEYSRQNANELLLVQMRKLWNELEESYKQVKLSEESIATAEENVRLNTDYYKAGTVTLSDLLDAQSLLQQSRDQYTGDYTAYLIKRTEYLQATGR
;
A
#
# COMPACT_ATOMS: atom_id res chain seq x y z
N LEU A 1 3.11 -11.22 16.72
CA LEU A 1 1.71 -10.95 16.33
C LEU A 1 1.09 -9.92 17.28
N ALA A 2 1.12 -10.11 18.60
CA ALA A 2 0.58 -9.20 19.62
C ALA A 2 1.03 -7.75 19.41
N GLN A 3 2.32 -7.53 19.15
CA GLN A 3 2.89 -6.20 18.86
C GLN A 3 2.29 -5.56 17.61
N TYR A 4 2.01 -6.34 16.54
CA TYR A 4 1.42 -5.82 15.30
C TYR A 4 -0.05 -5.45 15.42
N ILE A 5 -0.79 -6.16 16.28
CA ILE A 5 -2.23 -5.90 16.55
C ILE A 5 -2.44 -4.96 17.73
N GLY A 6 -1.37 -4.54 18.43
CA GLY A 6 -1.45 -3.61 19.55
C GLY A 6 -2.11 -4.20 20.81
N ILE A 7 -2.14 -5.52 20.93
CA ILE A 7 -2.60 -6.24 22.13
C ILE A 7 -1.38 -6.42 23.04
N GLY A 8 -1.57 -6.26 24.35
CA GLY A 8 -0.53 -6.55 25.35
C GLY A 8 -0.05 -8.01 25.28
N GLU A 9 1.00 -8.33 26.05
CA GLU A 9 1.58 -9.69 26.12
C GLU A 9 0.65 -10.73 26.77
N ASP A 10 -0.65 -10.50 26.75
CA ASP A 10 -1.65 -11.46 27.24
C ASP A 10 -1.65 -12.70 26.34
N ASP A 11 -1.78 -13.85 26.98
CA ASP A 11 -1.85 -15.15 26.32
C ASP A 11 -3.10 -15.16 25.42
N PHE A 12 -2.91 -15.11 24.11
CA PHE A 12 -4.02 -15.19 23.16
C PHE A 12 -3.88 -16.44 22.30
N GLU A 13 -4.97 -17.15 22.12
CA GLU A 13 -5.04 -18.32 21.26
C GLU A 13 -5.58 -17.89 19.88
N ILE A 14 -4.95 -18.40 18.83
CA ILE A 14 -5.41 -18.16 17.45
C ILE A 14 -6.44 -19.26 17.16
N ASP A 15 -7.71 -18.90 17.15
CA ASP A 15 -8.77 -19.76 16.63
C ASP A 15 -8.82 -19.63 15.10
N PHE A 16 -8.35 -20.68 14.42
CA PHE A 16 -8.37 -20.78 12.97
C PHE A 16 -9.03 -22.08 12.55
N THR A 17 -10.24 -21.96 12.06
CA THR A 17 -10.96 -23.07 11.41
C THR A 17 -10.90 -22.89 9.89
N LEU A 18 -10.40 -23.91 9.18
CA LEU A 18 -10.47 -23.93 7.72
C LEU A 18 -11.94 -23.95 7.30
N PRO A 19 -12.39 -23.04 6.42
CA PRO A 19 -13.75 -23.08 5.93
C PRO A 19 -13.97 -24.35 5.10
N ALA A 20 -15.18 -24.88 5.16
CA ALA A 20 -15.54 -26.10 4.41
C ALA A 20 -15.42 -25.92 2.88
N GLU A 21 -15.53 -24.68 2.40
CA GLU A 21 -15.40 -24.34 0.98
C GLU A 21 -14.55 -23.09 0.82
N VAL A 22 -13.61 -23.13 -0.13
CA VAL A 22 -12.72 -22.03 -0.47
C VAL A 22 -13.51 -20.99 -1.29
N PRO A 23 -13.64 -19.73 -0.82
CA PRO A 23 -14.38 -18.71 -1.56
C PRO A 23 -13.77 -18.45 -2.95
N SER A 24 -14.61 -18.36 -3.98
CA SER A 24 -14.14 -18.04 -5.33
C SER A 24 -13.56 -16.63 -5.42
N PRO A 25 -12.45 -16.41 -6.14
CA PRO A 25 -11.87 -15.09 -6.36
C PRO A 25 -12.83 -14.10 -7.04
N GLU A 26 -13.78 -14.59 -7.85
CA GLU A 26 -14.77 -13.74 -8.54
C GLU A 26 -15.60 -12.86 -7.58
N LEU A 27 -15.79 -13.30 -6.33
CA LEU A 27 -16.45 -12.51 -5.28
C LEU A 27 -15.71 -11.19 -4.96
N TYR A 28 -14.43 -11.14 -5.27
CA TYR A 28 -13.54 -10.00 -4.96
C TYR A 28 -13.23 -9.15 -6.19
N ARG A 29 -13.66 -9.59 -7.38
CA ARG A 29 -13.37 -8.91 -8.64
C ARG A 29 -13.96 -7.53 -8.68
N VAL A 30 -13.17 -6.55 -9.15
CA VAL A 30 -13.60 -5.17 -9.38
C VAL A 30 -12.98 -4.63 -10.67
N SER A 31 -13.60 -3.61 -11.26
CA SER A 31 -12.95 -2.80 -12.29
C SER A 31 -11.77 -2.07 -11.68
N HIS A 32 -10.56 -2.35 -12.16
CA HIS A 32 -9.32 -1.76 -11.63
C HIS A 32 -9.30 -0.24 -11.88
N GLU A 33 -9.86 0.21 -13.01
CA GLU A 33 -9.97 1.62 -13.35
C GLU A 33 -10.89 2.38 -12.37
N GLU A 34 -11.98 1.75 -11.93
CA GLU A 34 -12.91 2.33 -10.95
C GLU A 34 -12.36 2.27 -9.52
N ALA A 35 -11.58 1.24 -9.20
CA ALA A 35 -10.96 1.07 -7.90
C ALA A 35 -9.75 2.01 -7.70
N LEU A 36 -9.00 2.32 -8.77
CA LEU A 36 -7.77 3.10 -8.68
C LEU A 36 -7.94 4.42 -7.91
N PRO A 37 -8.97 5.27 -8.16
CA PRO A 37 -9.13 6.55 -7.46
C PRO A 37 -9.42 6.41 -5.96
N THR A 38 -9.90 5.24 -5.51
CA THR A 38 -10.21 5.01 -4.09
C THR A 38 -8.96 4.68 -3.28
N THR A 39 -7.89 4.22 -3.93
CA THR A 39 -6.66 3.78 -3.28
C THR A 39 -5.87 4.91 -2.63
N LEU A 40 -5.20 4.61 -1.53
CA LEU A 40 -4.33 5.57 -0.85
C LEU A 40 -3.14 5.99 -1.72
N SER A 41 -2.61 5.06 -2.52
CA SER A 41 -1.50 5.34 -3.44
C SER A 41 -1.87 6.39 -4.49
N TYR A 42 -3.05 6.27 -5.10
CA TYR A 42 -3.55 7.28 -6.04
C TYR A 42 -3.71 8.65 -5.37
N LYS A 43 -4.36 8.70 -4.20
CA LYS A 43 -4.55 9.94 -3.44
C LYS A 43 -3.21 10.59 -3.06
N LEU A 44 -2.21 9.79 -2.70
CA LEU A 44 -0.87 10.29 -2.42
C LEU A 44 -0.22 10.93 -3.66
N LEU A 45 -0.35 10.28 -4.82
CA LEU A 45 0.17 10.82 -6.09
C LEU A 45 -0.51 12.15 -6.48
N GLU A 46 -1.82 12.29 -6.24
CA GLU A 46 -2.53 13.55 -6.45
C GLU A 46 -2.01 14.65 -5.51
N LYS A 47 -1.79 14.32 -4.23
CA LYS A 47 -1.22 15.27 -3.26
C LYS A 47 0.21 15.69 -3.60
N ASN A 48 1.01 14.81 -4.20
CA ASN A 48 2.34 15.17 -4.68
C ASN A 48 2.28 16.21 -5.83
N VAL A 49 1.33 16.06 -6.76
CA VAL A 49 1.12 17.07 -7.81
C VAL A 49 0.62 18.39 -7.22
N GLU A 50 -0.31 18.34 -6.28
CA GLU A 50 -0.80 19.53 -5.56
C GLU A 50 0.34 20.26 -4.83
N ALA A 51 1.21 19.52 -4.13
CA ALA A 51 2.39 20.08 -3.48
C ALA A 51 3.33 20.78 -4.47
N ALA A 52 3.60 20.17 -5.63
CA ALA A 52 4.41 20.79 -6.68
C ALA A 52 3.77 22.10 -7.21
N ARG A 53 2.45 22.13 -7.37
CA ARG A 53 1.71 23.34 -7.75
C ARG A 53 1.76 24.43 -6.68
N LEU A 54 1.66 24.06 -5.42
CA LEU A 54 1.81 25.00 -4.30
C LEU A 54 3.22 25.56 -4.23
N GLN A 55 4.25 24.73 -4.45
CA GLN A 55 5.64 25.19 -4.55
C GLN A 55 5.84 26.18 -5.71
N GLN A 56 5.17 25.96 -6.84
CA GLN A 56 5.17 26.91 -7.94
C GLN A 56 4.54 28.24 -7.55
N LYS A 57 3.39 28.23 -6.87
CA LYS A 57 2.73 29.44 -6.35
C LYS A 57 3.62 30.18 -5.35
N LEU A 58 4.24 29.46 -4.42
CA LEU A 58 5.20 30.03 -3.48
C LEU A 58 6.36 30.71 -4.20
N LYS A 59 6.90 30.05 -5.25
CA LYS A 59 8.00 30.61 -6.04
C LYS A 59 7.58 31.90 -6.76
N VAL A 60 6.38 31.94 -7.32
CA VAL A 60 5.83 33.17 -7.91
C VAL A 60 5.68 34.25 -6.84
N GLY A 61 5.15 33.92 -5.67
CA GLY A 61 4.96 34.84 -4.56
C GLY A 61 6.25 35.51 -4.08
N GLN A 62 7.39 34.79 -4.16
CA GLN A 62 8.70 35.35 -3.76
C GLN A 62 9.17 36.53 -4.65
N TYR A 63 8.63 36.67 -5.86
CA TYR A 63 8.94 37.75 -6.79
C TYR A 63 7.88 38.84 -6.82
N LEU A 64 6.83 38.75 -6.00
CA LEU A 64 5.82 39.78 -5.84
C LEU A 64 6.24 40.78 -4.76
N PRO A 65 5.76 42.04 -4.84
CA PRO A 65 5.94 42.99 -3.75
C PRO A 65 5.39 42.45 -2.43
N THR A 66 6.15 42.62 -1.37
CA THR A 66 5.70 42.26 0.00
C THR A 66 5.31 43.50 0.74
N VAL A 67 4.15 43.44 1.42
CA VAL A 67 3.66 44.50 2.29
C VAL A 67 3.72 43.97 3.73
N GLY A 68 4.47 44.65 4.56
CA GLY A 68 4.59 44.37 5.98
C GLY A 68 3.97 45.51 6.80
N ILE A 69 3.26 45.18 7.88
CA ILE A 69 2.79 46.13 8.89
C ILE A 69 3.44 45.71 10.21
N GLY A 70 4.05 46.67 10.87
CA GLY A 70 4.73 46.44 12.14
C GLY A 70 4.36 47.52 13.17
N ALA A 71 4.37 47.13 14.43
CA ALA A 71 4.30 48.05 15.56
C ALA A 71 5.49 47.75 16.47
N GLY A 72 6.19 48.78 16.87
CA GLY A 72 7.33 48.70 17.77
C GLY A 72 7.15 49.66 18.96
N TYR A 73 7.57 49.21 20.12
CA TYR A 73 7.69 50.04 21.29
C TYR A 73 9.16 50.08 21.70
N MET A 74 9.72 51.28 21.73
CA MET A 74 11.13 51.48 22.08
C MET A 74 11.20 52.31 23.34
N TYR A 75 11.99 51.84 24.27
CA TYR A 75 12.36 52.55 25.48
C TYR A 75 13.83 52.94 25.37
N HIS A 76 14.11 54.21 25.46
CA HIS A 76 15.49 54.67 25.51
C HIS A 76 15.71 55.69 26.64
N ASN A 77 16.80 55.55 27.31
CA ASN A 77 17.28 56.46 28.32
C ASN A 77 18.51 57.22 27.75
N LEU A 78 18.25 58.37 27.14
CA LEU A 78 19.30 59.25 26.62
C LEU A 78 19.23 60.57 27.37
N LEU A 79 20.30 61.00 28.00
CA LEU A 79 20.39 62.22 28.74
C LEU A 79 19.48 62.29 30.01
N ASP A 80 19.48 61.25 30.83
CA ASP A 80 18.74 61.13 32.09
C ASP A 80 17.21 61.45 32.02
N LYS A 81 16.61 61.23 30.83
CA LYS A 81 15.15 61.30 30.64
C LYS A 81 14.64 60.07 29.98
N ASP A 82 13.83 59.31 30.72
CA ASP A 82 13.08 58.19 30.20
C ASP A 82 12.00 58.66 29.25
N ARG A 83 12.12 58.28 27.97
CA ARG A 83 11.09 58.57 26.95
C ARG A 83 10.66 57.30 26.27
N PRO A 84 9.51 56.74 26.64
CA PRO A 84 8.88 55.69 25.87
C PRO A 84 8.33 56.27 24.56
N PHE A 85 8.54 55.56 23.47
CA PHE A 85 8.00 55.97 22.19
C PHE A 85 7.50 54.72 21.44
N GLY A 86 6.26 54.81 21.00
CA GLY A 86 5.63 53.79 20.17
C GLY A 86 5.57 54.22 18.71
N MET A 87 5.86 53.31 17.80
CA MET A 87 5.71 53.55 16.37
C MET A 87 4.87 52.46 15.71
N VAL A 88 4.09 52.86 14.73
CA VAL A 88 3.45 51.91 13.76
C VAL A 88 4.00 52.26 12.40
N PHE A 89 4.42 51.25 11.66
CA PHE A 89 5.00 51.44 10.32
C PHE A 89 4.44 50.46 9.34
N ALA A 90 4.39 50.85 8.09
CA ALA A 90 4.12 49.95 6.94
C ALA A 90 5.33 50.00 6.02
N THR A 91 5.73 48.81 5.55
CA THR A 91 6.84 48.63 4.60
C THR A 91 6.34 47.97 3.34
N VAL A 92 6.81 48.47 2.19
CA VAL A 92 6.61 47.83 0.90
C VAL A 92 8.00 47.48 0.35
N ALA A 93 8.29 46.21 0.17
CA ALA A 93 9.53 45.76 -0.41
C ALA A 93 9.26 45.21 -1.80
N ILE A 94 9.96 45.73 -2.83
CA ILE A 94 9.83 45.33 -4.23
C ILE A 94 11.18 44.75 -4.67
N PRO A 95 11.27 43.43 -5.00
CA PRO A 95 12.53 42.75 -5.34
C PRO A 95 12.90 42.99 -6.82
N ILE A 96 13.22 44.22 -7.19
CA ILE A 96 13.47 44.62 -8.59
C ILE A 96 14.67 43.87 -9.19
N SER A 97 15.75 43.67 -8.43
CA SER A 97 16.95 42.94 -8.83
C SER A 97 16.71 41.48 -9.17
N ASP A 98 15.71 40.88 -8.52
CA ASP A 98 15.43 39.44 -8.62
C ASP A 98 14.55 39.10 -9.84
N TRP A 99 13.95 40.08 -10.48
CA TRP A 99 13.05 39.87 -11.62
C TRP A 99 13.76 39.23 -12.83
N TRP A 100 15.05 39.55 -13.05
CA TRP A 100 15.84 38.98 -14.16
C TRP A 100 16.05 37.47 -14.00
N GLY A 101 16.36 37.00 -12.79
CA GLY A 101 16.49 35.57 -12.46
C GLY A 101 15.15 34.87 -12.21
N GLY A 102 14.13 35.61 -11.77
CA GLY A 102 12.82 35.09 -11.38
C GLY A 102 12.07 34.38 -12.49
N SER A 103 12.13 34.91 -13.72
CA SER A 103 11.49 34.29 -14.88
C SER A 103 12.00 32.86 -15.15
N HIS A 104 13.32 32.66 -15.06
CA HIS A 104 13.93 31.33 -15.19
C HIS A 104 13.58 30.40 -14.04
N ALA A 105 13.56 30.91 -12.81
CA ALA A 105 13.17 30.14 -11.63
C ALA A 105 11.70 29.70 -11.68
N ILE A 106 10.80 30.59 -12.09
CA ILE A 106 9.37 30.27 -12.29
C ILE A 106 9.19 29.23 -13.40
N ARG A 107 9.92 29.39 -14.53
CA ARG A 107 9.90 28.43 -15.64
C ARG A 107 10.40 27.04 -15.20
N LYS A 108 11.48 26.98 -14.42
CA LYS A 108 11.99 25.75 -13.83
C LYS A 108 10.90 25.08 -12.98
N GLN A 109 10.24 25.84 -12.09
CA GLN A 109 9.21 25.30 -11.22
C GLN A 109 7.99 24.81 -12.01
N LYS A 110 7.62 25.50 -13.11
CA LYS A 110 6.55 25.03 -14.01
C LYS A 110 6.91 23.71 -14.68
N LEU A 111 8.17 23.48 -15.03
CA LEU A 111 8.63 22.20 -15.57
C LEU A 111 8.60 21.10 -14.49
N GLN A 112 8.89 21.43 -13.24
CA GLN A 112 8.78 20.48 -12.12
C GLN A 112 7.32 20.04 -11.87
N VAL A 113 6.35 20.96 -12.00
CA VAL A 113 4.92 20.59 -11.95
C VAL A 113 4.57 19.63 -13.08
N LYS A 114 4.99 19.90 -14.31
CA LYS A 114 4.76 18.98 -15.45
C LYS A 114 5.42 17.62 -15.22
N ALA A 115 6.65 17.60 -14.68
CA ALA A 115 7.33 16.35 -14.34
C ALA A 115 6.55 15.55 -13.29
N ALA A 116 6.00 16.21 -12.28
CA ALA A 116 5.14 15.57 -11.27
C ALA A 116 3.84 15.02 -11.88
N GLU A 117 3.21 15.73 -12.82
CA GLU A 117 2.03 15.29 -13.56
C GLU A 117 2.30 14.04 -14.40
N TYR A 118 3.41 14.02 -15.15
CA TYR A 118 3.82 12.84 -15.93
C TYR A 118 4.20 11.66 -15.02
N SER A 119 4.90 11.94 -13.91
CA SER A 119 5.23 10.90 -12.92
C SER A 119 3.97 10.28 -12.33
N ARG A 120 2.95 11.09 -11.99
CA ARG A 120 1.64 10.59 -11.54
C ARG A 120 0.99 9.71 -12.60
N GLN A 121 0.96 10.16 -13.87
CA GLN A 121 0.35 9.37 -14.94
C GLN A 121 1.03 8.01 -15.07
N ASN A 122 2.36 7.97 -15.17
CA ASN A 122 3.12 6.74 -15.25
C ASN A 122 2.88 5.82 -14.02
N ALA A 123 2.86 6.41 -12.82
CA ALA A 123 2.60 5.65 -11.59
C ALA A 123 1.17 5.06 -11.58
N ASN A 124 0.16 5.78 -12.08
CA ASN A 124 -1.20 5.27 -12.21
C ASN A 124 -1.28 4.06 -13.16
N GLU A 125 -0.57 4.13 -14.30
CA GLU A 125 -0.49 3.00 -15.23
C GLU A 125 0.18 1.78 -14.58
N LEU A 126 1.26 2.00 -13.82
CA LEU A 126 1.92 0.93 -13.05
C LEU A 126 1.02 0.33 -11.96
N LEU A 127 0.21 1.14 -11.27
CA LEU A 127 -0.76 0.66 -10.29
C LEU A 127 -1.82 -0.23 -10.94
N LEU A 128 -2.32 0.13 -12.12
CA LEU A 128 -3.27 -0.71 -12.88
C LEU A 128 -2.63 -2.04 -13.30
N VAL A 129 -1.38 -2.01 -13.75
CA VAL A 129 -0.62 -3.24 -14.07
C VAL A 129 -0.44 -4.11 -12.83
N GLN A 130 -0.10 -3.50 -11.68
CA GLN A 130 0.03 -4.21 -10.41
C GLN A 130 -1.29 -4.86 -9.97
N MET A 131 -2.42 -4.15 -10.03
CA MET A 131 -3.73 -4.71 -9.70
C MET A 131 -4.06 -5.91 -10.58
N ARG A 132 -3.79 -5.81 -11.89
CA ARG A 132 -4.01 -6.91 -12.84
C ARG A 132 -3.11 -8.11 -12.53
N LYS A 133 -1.85 -7.86 -12.21
CA LYS A 133 -0.91 -8.91 -11.79
C LYS A 133 -1.43 -9.63 -10.53
N LEU A 134 -1.80 -8.88 -9.50
CA LEU A 134 -2.32 -9.45 -8.25
C LEU A 134 -3.62 -10.22 -8.46
N TRP A 135 -4.47 -9.77 -9.38
CA TRP A 135 -5.67 -10.53 -9.77
C TRP A 135 -5.31 -11.89 -10.37
N ASN A 136 -4.39 -11.92 -11.33
CA ASN A 136 -3.95 -13.17 -11.96
C ASN A 136 -3.30 -14.12 -10.93
N GLU A 137 -2.48 -13.60 -10.03
CA GLU A 137 -1.88 -14.39 -8.94
C GLU A 137 -2.94 -14.95 -7.98
N LEU A 138 -4.00 -14.21 -7.71
CA LEU A 138 -5.13 -14.67 -6.90
C LEU A 138 -5.89 -15.80 -7.60
N GLU A 139 -6.19 -15.66 -8.89
CA GLU A 139 -6.84 -16.72 -9.68
C GLU A 139 -5.99 -17.99 -9.74
N GLU A 140 -4.66 -17.84 -9.95
CA GLU A 140 -3.73 -18.96 -10.00
C GLU A 140 -3.65 -19.66 -8.65
N SER A 141 -3.52 -18.92 -7.54
CA SER A 141 -3.49 -19.52 -6.21
C SER A 141 -4.78 -20.27 -5.87
N TYR A 142 -5.94 -19.77 -6.32
CA TYR A 142 -7.22 -20.48 -6.15
C TYR A 142 -7.23 -21.82 -6.90
N LYS A 143 -6.75 -21.84 -8.16
CA LYS A 143 -6.63 -23.08 -8.94
C LYS A 143 -5.69 -24.08 -8.26
N GLN A 144 -4.60 -23.58 -7.68
CA GLN A 144 -3.66 -24.43 -6.95
C GLN A 144 -4.31 -25.07 -5.71
N VAL A 145 -5.11 -24.31 -4.95
CA VAL A 145 -5.88 -24.86 -3.81
C VAL A 145 -6.85 -25.95 -4.29
N LYS A 146 -7.54 -25.74 -5.40
CA LYS A 146 -8.47 -26.76 -5.94
C LYS A 146 -7.72 -28.02 -6.39
N LEU A 147 -6.55 -27.88 -6.99
CA LEU A 147 -5.71 -29.02 -7.39
C LEU A 147 -5.21 -29.79 -6.16
N SER A 148 -4.78 -29.11 -5.11
CA SER A 148 -4.33 -29.78 -3.88
C SER A 148 -5.50 -30.45 -3.13
N GLU A 149 -6.72 -29.90 -3.19
CA GLU A 149 -7.94 -30.54 -2.69
C GLU A 149 -8.22 -31.89 -3.42
N GLU A 150 -8.14 -31.90 -4.74
CA GLU A 150 -8.26 -33.13 -5.56
C GLU A 150 -7.14 -34.14 -5.25
N SER A 151 -5.92 -33.64 -4.97
CA SER A 151 -4.79 -34.50 -4.59
C SER A 151 -5.02 -35.21 -3.26
N ILE A 152 -5.66 -34.54 -2.27
CA ILE A 152 -6.03 -35.18 -1.01
C ILE A 152 -7.03 -36.31 -1.27
N ALA A 153 -8.07 -36.08 -2.06
CA ALA A 153 -9.08 -37.10 -2.37
C ALA A 153 -8.44 -38.32 -3.04
N THR A 154 -7.51 -38.09 -3.97
CA THR A 154 -6.75 -39.17 -4.64
C THR A 154 -5.86 -39.92 -3.65
N ALA A 155 -5.16 -39.23 -2.76
CA ALA A 155 -4.30 -39.87 -1.78
C ALA A 155 -5.10 -40.64 -0.70
N GLU A 156 -6.28 -40.16 -0.32
CA GLU A 156 -7.19 -40.90 0.59
C GLU A 156 -7.65 -42.22 -0.02
N GLU A 157 -8.02 -42.20 -1.29
CA GLU A 157 -8.38 -43.45 -1.99
C GLU A 157 -7.19 -44.41 -2.11
N ASN A 158 -5.99 -43.88 -2.35
CA ASN A 158 -4.77 -44.69 -2.39
C ASN A 158 -4.50 -45.34 -1.01
N VAL A 159 -4.65 -44.62 0.09
CA VAL A 159 -4.52 -45.19 1.45
C VAL A 159 -5.59 -46.25 1.70
N ARG A 160 -6.83 -46.02 1.27
CA ARG A 160 -7.94 -46.97 1.44
C ARG A 160 -7.59 -48.30 0.70
N LEU A 161 -7.18 -48.24 -0.57
CA LEU A 161 -6.83 -49.39 -1.36
C LEU A 161 -5.63 -50.15 -0.79
N ASN A 162 -4.54 -49.45 -0.42
CA ASN A 162 -3.37 -50.09 0.18
C ASN A 162 -3.71 -50.72 1.56
N THR A 163 -4.62 -50.14 2.31
CA THR A 163 -5.12 -50.75 3.57
C THR A 163 -5.85 -52.05 3.33
N ASP A 164 -6.68 -52.14 2.27
CA ASP A 164 -7.42 -53.36 1.93
C ASP A 164 -6.46 -54.46 1.37
N TYR A 165 -5.51 -54.06 0.55
CA TYR A 165 -4.49 -54.99 0.00
C TYR A 165 -3.54 -55.50 1.11
N TYR A 166 -3.15 -54.66 2.06
CA TYR A 166 -2.34 -55.10 3.18
C TYR A 166 -3.11 -56.12 4.07
N LYS A 167 -4.38 -55.91 4.35
CA LYS A 167 -5.23 -56.87 5.04
C LYS A 167 -5.36 -58.21 4.28
N ALA A 168 -5.35 -58.16 2.94
CA ALA A 168 -5.37 -59.33 2.08
C ALA A 168 -3.98 -59.99 1.94
N GLY A 169 -2.92 -59.38 2.51
CA GLY A 169 -1.56 -59.90 2.43
C GLY A 169 -0.88 -59.74 1.05
N THR A 170 -1.39 -58.86 0.20
CA THR A 170 -0.91 -58.66 -1.19
C THR A 170 0.07 -57.50 -1.34
N VAL A 171 0.17 -56.60 -0.35
CA VAL A 171 1.17 -55.52 -0.30
C VAL A 171 1.90 -55.52 1.05
N THR A 172 3.05 -54.85 1.12
CA THR A 172 3.88 -54.78 2.33
C THR A 172 3.42 -53.67 3.25
N LEU A 173 3.85 -53.70 4.52
CA LEU A 173 3.64 -52.59 5.45
C LEU A 173 4.29 -51.28 4.96
N SER A 174 5.44 -51.41 4.23
CA SER A 174 6.10 -50.23 3.67
C SER A 174 5.21 -49.53 2.64
N ASP A 175 4.55 -50.27 1.76
CA ASP A 175 3.64 -49.70 0.76
C ASP A 175 2.47 -48.94 1.41
N LEU A 176 1.93 -49.47 2.52
CA LEU A 176 0.87 -48.79 3.30
C LEU A 176 1.38 -47.53 3.97
N LEU A 177 2.58 -47.56 4.56
CA LEU A 177 3.19 -46.40 5.19
C LEU A 177 3.54 -45.31 4.19
N ASP A 178 4.01 -45.68 3.00
CA ASP A 178 4.28 -44.78 1.89
C ASP A 178 2.99 -44.09 1.42
N ALA A 179 1.89 -44.83 1.29
CA ALA A 179 0.57 -44.24 0.97
C ALA A 179 0.10 -43.26 2.04
N GLN A 180 0.28 -43.58 3.33
CA GLN A 180 -0.07 -42.66 4.44
C GLN A 180 0.82 -41.42 4.44
N SER A 181 2.11 -41.55 4.17
CA SER A 181 3.03 -40.42 4.04
C SER A 181 2.62 -39.48 2.90
N LEU A 182 2.23 -40.03 1.75
CA LEU A 182 1.74 -39.27 0.60
C LEU A 182 0.47 -38.50 0.93
N LEU A 183 -0.46 -39.11 1.69
CA LEU A 183 -1.67 -38.44 2.16
C LEU A 183 -1.32 -37.27 3.07
N GLN A 184 -0.39 -37.46 4.01
CA GLN A 184 0.04 -36.37 4.88
C GLN A 184 0.70 -35.23 4.09
N GLN A 185 1.56 -35.54 3.13
CA GLN A 185 2.17 -34.55 2.24
C GLN A 185 1.10 -33.78 1.45
N SER A 186 0.06 -34.45 0.94
CA SER A 186 -1.03 -33.78 0.22
C SER A 186 -1.80 -32.80 1.13
N ARG A 187 -2.02 -33.17 2.38
CA ARG A 187 -2.68 -32.30 3.38
C ARG A 187 -1.82 -31.11 3.76
N ASP A 188 -0.52 -31.30 3.92
CA ASP A 188 0.41 -30.23 4.21
C ASP A 188 0.49 -29.24 3.01
N GLN A 189 0.52 -29.77 1.78
CA GLN A 189 0.49 -28.96 0.55
C GLN A 189 -0.80 -28.13 0.46
N TYR A 190 -1.97 -28.73 0.73
CA TYR A 190 -3.24 -28.01 0.73
C TYR A 190 -3.24 -26.86 1.75
N THR A 191 -2.71 -27.09 2.95
CA THR A 191 -2.62 -26.05 3.97
C THR A 191 -1.71 -24.88 3.51
N GLY A 192 -0.60 -25.21 2.88
CA GLY A 192 0.31 -24.22 2.29
C GLY A 192 -0.35 -23.41 1.17
N ASP A 193 -1.00 -24.08 0.22
CA ASP A 193 -1.68 -23.46 -0.92
C ASP A 193 -2.86 -22.61 -0.48
N TYR A 194 -3.64 -23.05 0.51
CA TYR A 194 -4.72 -22.27 1.08
C TYR A 194 -4.22 -21.02 1.78
N THR A 195 -3.13 -21.13 2.53
CA THR A 195 -2.50 -19.96 3.17
C THR A 195 -2.01 -18.96 2.12
N ALA A 196 -1.36 -19.45 1.05
CA ALA A 196 -0.92 -18.61 -0.06
C ALA A 196 -2.11 -17.89 -0.73
N TYR A 197 -3.23 -18.58 -0.94
CA TYR A 197 -4.45 -17.97 -1.46
C TYR A 197 -4.98 -16.84 -0.56
N LEU A 198 -5.01 -17.03 0.76
CA LEU A 198 -5.43 -15.99 1.70
C LEU A 198 -4.53 -14.75 1.65
N ILE A 199 -3.22 -14.96 1.52
CA ILE A 199 -2.26 -13.87 1.36
C ILE A 199 -2.54 -13.12 0.06
N LYS A 200 -2.66 -13.82 -1.08
CA LYS A 200 -2.93 -13.21 -2.39
C LYS A 200 -4.26 -12.46 -2.43
N ARG A 201 -5.28 -13.00 -1.76
CA ARG A 201 -6.56 -12.31 -1.57
C ARG A 201 -6.38 -10.99 -0.83
N THR A 202 -5.64 -11.00 0.28
CA THR A 202 -5.41 -9.79 1.08
C THR A 202 -4.59 -8.75 0.32
N GLU A 203 -3.55 -9.17 -0.40
CA GLU A 203 -2.76 -8.30 -1.28
C GLU A 203 -3.62 -7.62 -2.35
N TYR A 204 -4.52 -8.39 -2.99
CA TYR A 204 -5.43 -7.85 -4.00
C TYR A 204 -6.45 -6.87 -3.41
N LEU A 205 -7.06 -7.19 -2.26
CA LEU A 205 -7.99 -6.29 -1.57
C LEU A 205 -7.29 -5.00 -1.18
N GLN A 206 -6.11 -5.07 -0.60
CA GLN A 206 -5.30 -3.90 -0.26
C GLN A 206 -4.97 -3.04 -1.48
N ALA A 207 -4.56 -3.67 -2.58
CA ALA A 207 -4.22 -2.97 -3.82
C ALA A 207 -5.44 -2.27 -4.46
N THR A 208 -6.64 -2.82 -4.25
CA THR A 208 -7.92 -2.23 -4.74
C THR A 208 -8.59 -1.31 -3.73
N GLY A 209 -7.97 -1.05 -2.56
CA GLY A 209 -8.46 -0.09 -1.55
C GLY A 209 -9.59 -0.62 -0.67
N ARG A 210 -9.64 -1.94 -0.48
CA ARG A 210 -10.65 -2.64 0.34
C ARG A 210 -10.06 -3.40 1.49
#